data_cf6dae8e81404d88d8698029f21a80ba
#
_entry.id   cf6dae8e81404d88d8698029f21a80ba
#
_cell.length_a   1.000
_cell.length_b   1.000
_cell.length_c   1.000
_cell.angle_alpha   90.00
_cell.angle_beta   90.00
_cell.angle_gamma   90.00
#
_symmetry.space_group_name_H-M   'P 1'
#
loop_
_entity.id
_entity.type
_entity.pdbx_description
1 polymer ?
#
loop_
_entity_poly.entity_id
_entity_poly.type
_entity_poly.pdbx_seq_one_letter_code
_entity_poly.pdbx_strand_id
1 'polypeptide(L)'
;MNWKTVNSAGKTIVIKNIPKGPASIAAPRFLDEFHNTYIRQCTKYLKVTNDIPFNYSELRLHSVMIPALDQICDAVFAEQPLNKDGRSGRTDYLVLSGNQVYLIELKHSWLSYNSRKITKATTGKWNTAIKDLNDVTWDDAFSLFPAIKTVSKIALMVVPLYDHSKSSDKLEDKSYDRDTI
;
A
#
# COMPACT_ATOMS: atom_id res chain seq x y z
N MET A 1 -13.76 15.78 -7.10
CA MET A 1 -12.54 14.96 -6.84
C MET A 1 -11.44 15.50 -7.74
N ASN A 2 -10.41 16.09 -7.17
CA ASN A 2 -9.26 16.55 -7.95
C ASN A 2 -8.22 15.45 -8.01
N TRP A 3 -8.07 14.86 -9.18
CA TRP A 3 -7.08 13.83 -9.46
C TRP A 3 -5.78 14.50 -9.92
N LYS A 4 -4.66 14.19 -9.28
CA LYS A 4 -3.34 14.60 -9.76
C LYS A 4 -2.57 13.36 -10.17
N THR A 5 -2.21 13.28 -11.45
CA THR A 5 -1.33 12.24 -11.96
C THR A 5 0.11 12.66 -11.72
N VAL A 6 0.90 11.84 -11.04
CA VAL A 6 2.35 12.03 -10.92
C VAL A 6 2.99 10.99 -11.83
N ASN A 7 3.65 11.45 -12.89
CA ASN A 7 4.46 10.61 -13.77
C ASN A 7 5.87 10.54 -13.19
N SER A 8 6.26 9.43 -12.65
CA SER A 8 7.66 9.05 -12.51
C SER A 8 7.97 7.94 -13.52
N ALA A 9 9.24 7.70 -13.84
CA ALA A 9 9.75 6.90 -14.95
C ALA A 9 9.30 5.42 -15.03
N GLY A 10 8.07 5.17 -14.89
CA GLY A 10 7.30 3.94 -15.09
C GLY A 10 5.87 4.32 -14.83
N LYS A 11 4.98 4.13 -15.75
CA LYS A 11 3.58 4.55 -15.81
C LYS A 11 2.79 4.23 -14.52
N THR A 12 3.07 4.93 -13.42
CA THR A 12 2.36 4.77 -12.16
C THR A 12 1.40 5.94 -12.00
N ILE A 13 0.12 5.65 -11.90
CA ILE A 13 -0.92 6.63 -11.62
C ILE A 13 -1.11 6.64 -10.10
N VAL A 14 -0.70 7.72 -9.46
CA VAL A 14 -1.00 7.97 -8.05
C VAL A 14 -2.23 8.86 -7.98
N ILE A 15 -3.30 8.33 -7.43
CA ILE A 15 -4.55 9.06 -7.26
C ILE A 15 -4.57 9.60 -5.83
N LYS A 16 -4.52 10.91 -5.68
CA LYS A 16 -4.53 11.58 -4.38
C LYS A 16 -5.87 12.26 -4.15
N ASN A 17 -6.56 11.90 -3.08
CA ASN A 17 -7.62 12.72 -2.52
C ASN A 17 -7.00 13.48 -1.33
N ILE A 18 -6.66 14.76 -1.54
CA ILE A 18 -5.93 15.55 -0.54
C ILE A 18 -6.97 16.34 0.25
N PRO A 19 -7.16 16.06 1.56
CA PRO A 19 -7.98 16.91 2.42
C PRO A 19 -7.37 18.30 2.53
N LYS A 20 -8.21 19.31 2.67
CA LYS A 20 -7.74 20.68 2.92
C LYS A 20 -7.24 20.78 4.38
N GLY A 21 -5.99 21.21 4.59
CA GLY A 21 -5.43 21.42 5.93
C GLY A 21 -3.91 21.17 6.00
N PRO A 22 -3.27 21.28 7.17
CA PRO A 22 -1.82 21.07 7.34
C PRO A 22 -1.32 19.70 6.92
N ALA A 23 -2.14 18.65 7.08
CA ALA A 23 -1.86 17.30 6.56
C ALA A 23 -1.81 17.26 5.01
N SER A 24 -2.30 18.30 4.35
CA SER A 24 -2.34 18.40 2.88
C SER A 24 -0.97 18.50 2.21
N ILE A 25 0.07 18.87 2.95
CA ILE A 25 1.44 19.00 2.43
C ILE A 25 2.28 17.79 2.80
N ALA A 26 2.18 17.31 4.03
CA ALA A 26 3.01 16.25 4.55
C ALA A 26 2.70 14.87 3.91
N ALA A 27 1.43 14.51 3.80
CA ALA A 27 1.03 13.23 3.21
C ALA A 27 1.41 13.09 1.72
N PRO A 28 1.25 14.12 0.85
CA PRO A 28 1.75 14.05 -0.52
C PRO A 28 3.25 13.85 -0.62
N ARG A 29 4.03 14.58 0.19
CA ARG A 29 5.51 14.44 0.20
C ARG A 29 5.92 13.04 0.63
N PHE A 30 5.34 12.57 1.73
CA PHE A 30 5.53 11.19 2.19
C PHE A 30 5.23 10.16 1.09
N LEU A 31 4.08 10.30 0.40
CA LEU A 31 3.71 9.39 -0.68
C LEU A 31 4.67 9.45 -1.88
N ASP A 32 5.22 10.62 -2.21
CA ASP A 32 6.19 10.76 -3.30
C ASP A 32 7.53 10.09 -2.93
N GLU A 33 8.01 10.29 -1.70
CA GLU A 33 9.22 9.64 -1.18
C GLU A 33 9.03 8.13 -1.07
N PHE A 34 7.90 7.68 -0.52
CA PHE A 34 7.53 6.27 -0.43
C PHE A 34 7.49 5.61 -1.81
N HIS A 35 6.81 6.23 -2.78
CA HIS A 35 6.71 5.68 -4.12
C HIS A 35 8.10 5.42 -4.75
N ASN A 36 9.01 6.38 -4.62
CA ASN A 36 10.38 6.24 -5.15
C ASN A 36 11.15 5.10 -4.46
N THR A 37 11.03 4.97 -3.13
CA THR A 37 11.68 3.87 -2.39
C THR A 37 11.04 2.53 -2.70
N TYR A 38 9.72 2.47 -2.81
CA TYR A 38 8.98 1.27 -3.17
C TYR A 38 9.41 0.71 -4.53
N ILE A 39 9.49 1.56 -5.56
CA ILE A 39 9.95 1.12 -6.89
C ILE A 39 11.39 0.59 -6.83
N ARG A 40 12.29 1.24 -6.07
CA ARG A 40 13.65 0.73 -5.87
C ARG A 40 13.68 -0.64 -5.20
N GLN A 41 12.85 -0.85 -4.18
CA GLN A 41 12.75 -2.14 -3.50
C GLN A 41 12.17 -3.23 -4.41
N CYS A 42 11.14 -2.93 -5.18
CA CYS A 42 10.61 -3.86 -6.19
C CYS A 42 11.68 -4.25 -7.22
N THR A 43 12.46 -3.27 -7.69
CA THR A 43 13.57 -3.52 -8.64
C THR A 43 14.67 -4.38 -8.00
N LYS A 44 15.03 -4.12 -6.74
CA LYS A 44 15.99 -4.93 -6.00
C LYS A 44 15.48 -6.36 -5.81
N TYR A 45 14.22 -6.50 -5.41
CA TYR A 45 13.58 -7.80 -5.24
C TYR A 45 13.64 -8.61 -6.54
N LEU A 46 13.21 -8.01 -7.66
CA LEU A 46 13.25 -8.64 -8.98
C LEU A 46 14.66 -9.12 -9.35
N LYS A 47 15.69 -8.29 -9.14
CA LYS A 47 17.09 -8.63 -9.46
C LYS A 47 17.61 -9.82 -8.65
N VAL A 48 17.18 -9.96 -7.40
CA VAL A 48 17.66 -11.02 -6.50
C VAL A 48 16.88 -12.31 -6.69
N THR A 49 15.57 -12.22 -6.86
CA THR A 49 14.67 -13.39 -6.86
C THR A 49 14.27 -13.83 -8.26
N ASN A 50 14.52 -13.02 -9.28
CA ASN A 50 13.97 -13.14 -10.64
C ASN A 50 12.44 -13.24 -10.65
N ASP A 51 11.77 -12.61 -9.69
CA ASP A 51 10.33 -12.63 -9.48
C ASP A 51 9.82 -11.24 -9.11
N ILE A 52 8.52 -11.03 -9.18
CA ILE A 52 7.89 -9.74 -8.91
C ILE A 52 7.06 -9.87 -7.61
N PRO A 53 7.27 -8.99 -6.61
CA PRO A 53 6.66 -9.13 -5.27
C PRO A 53 5.14 -9.08 -5.28
N PHE A 54 4.55 -8.44 -6.28
CA PHE A 54 3.10 -8.27 -6.40
C PHE A 54 2.40 -9.33 -7.26
N ASN A 55 3.11 -10.39 -7.71
CA ASN A 55 2.50 -11.45 -8.53
C ASN A 55 1.62 -12.42 -7.74
N TYR A 56 1.69 -12.46 -6.42
CA TYR A 56 1.04 -13.49 -5.62
C TYR A 56 -0.07 -12.95 -4.73
N SER A 57 0.31 -12.31 -3.64
CA SER A 57 -0.64 -11.87 -2.64
C SER A 57 -0.18 -10.60 -1.94
N GLU A 58 -1.10 -10.01 -1.19
CA GLU A 58 -0.84 -8.87 -0.32
C GLU A 58 0.30 -9.14 0.67
N LEU A 59 0.37 -10.38 1.19
CA LEU A 59 1.42 -10.79 2.14
C LEU A 59 2.84 -10.63 1.56
N ARG A 60 3.05 -10.97 0.28
CA ARG A 60 4.38 -10.79 -0.34
C ARG A 60 4.78 -9.34 -0.53
N LEU A 61 3.82 -8.44 -0.59
CA LEU A 61 4.12 -7.01 -0.68
C LEU A 61 4.87 -6.49 0.56
N HIS A 62 4.69 -7.12 1.73
CA HIS A 62 5.42 -6.74 2.94
C HIS A 62 6.95 -6.80 2.75
N SER A 63 7.45 -7.74 1.92
CA SER A 63 8.89 -7.87 1.63
C SER A 63 9.52 -6.65 0.95
N VAL A 64 8.73 -5.82 0.32
CA VAL A 64 9.18 -4.58 -0.35
C VAL A 64 8.59 -3.32 0.30
N MET A 65 7.41 -3.42 0.91
CA MET A 65 6.76 -2.33 1.62
C MET A 65 7.54 -1.90 2.86
N ILE A 66 7.86 -2.86 3.75
CA ILE A 66 8.58 -2.58 4.99
C ILE A 66 9.95 -1.95 4.70
N PRO A 67 10.84 -2.53 3.86
CA PRO A 67 12.10 -1.89 3.55
C PRO A 67 11.97 -0.54 2.82
N ALA A 68 10.88 -0.31 2.10
CA ALA A 68 10.64 0.97 1.46
C ALA A 68 10.25 2.06 2.46
N LEU A 69 9.39 1.71 3.42
CA LEU A 69 8.96 2.60 4.49
C LEU A 69 10.11 2.90 5.46
N ASP A 70 10.89 1.89 5.85
CA ASP A 70 12.03 1.99 6.77
C ASP A 70 13.09 2.98 6.29
N GLN A 71 13.26 3.15 4.97
CA GLN A 71 14.21 4.11 4.40
C GLN A 71 13.80 5.59 4.55
N ILE A 72 12.55 5.88 4.83
CA ILE A 72 11.99 7.25 4.83
C ILE A 72 11.32 7.63 6.14
N CYS A 73 11.32 6.72 7.12
CA CYS A 73 10.61 6.88 8.38
C CYS A 73 11.48 6.49 9.55
N ASP A 74 11.14 6.98 10.74
CA ASP A 74 11.87 6.70 11.98
C ASP A 74 11.55 5.29 12.52
N ALA A 75 10.31 4.81 12.31
CA ALA A 75 9.89 3.46 12.68
C ALA A 75 8.71 2.97 11.86
N VAL A 76 8.67 1.66 11.62
CA VAL A 76 7.59 0.95 10.90
C VAL A 76 7.11 -0.22 11.74
N PHE A 77 5.81 -0.23 12.05
CA PHE A 77 5.15 -1.33 12.74
C PHE A 77 4.16 -1.98 11.77
N ALA A 78 4.42 -3.24 11.41
CA ALA A 78 3.48 -4.02 10.60
C ALA A 78 2.44 -4.70 11.51
N GLU A 79 1.23 -4.88 10.99
CA GLU A 79 0.13 -5.58 11.70
C GLU A 79 -0.14 -5.00 13.10
N GLN A 80 -0.02 -3.67 13.25
CA GLN A 80 -0.17 -3.01 14.54
C GLN A 80 -1.61 -3.16 15.07
N PRO A 81 -1.79 -3.77 16.26
CA PRO A 81 -3.10 -3.82 16.90
C PRO A 81 -3.61 -2.40 17.23
N LEU A 82 -4.83 -2.14 16.88
CA LEU A 82 -5.53 -0.88 17.15
C LEU A 82 -7.00 -1.16 17.51
N ASN A 83 -7.60 -0.24 18.24
CA ASN A 83 -9.04 -0.26 18.44
C ASN A 83 -9.74 0.33 17.21
N LYS A 84 -10.67 -0.42 16.63
CA LYS A 84 -11.48 0.01 15.50
C LYS A 84 -12.95 0.04 15.97
N ASP A 85 -13.44 1.23 16.31
CA ASP A 85 -14.82 1.43 16.77
C ASP A 85 -15.21 0.48 17.91
N GLY A 86 -14.38 0.44 18.97
CA GLY A 86 -14.59 -0.41 20.15
C GLY A 86 -14.32 -1.91 19.93
N ARG A 87 -13.81 -2.30 18.78
CA ARG A 87 -13.42 -3.67 18.43
C ARG A 87 -11.93 -3.79 18.23
N SER A 88 -11.35 -4.90 18.67
CA SER A 88 -9.96 -5.22 18.35
C SER A 88 -9.79 -5.38 16.84
N GLY A 89 -8.85 -4.64 16.26
CA GLY A 89 -8.49 -4.69 14.86
C GLY A 89 -7.00 -4.52 14.67
N ARG A 90 -6.54 -4.46 13.42
CA ARG A 90 -5.15 -4.18 13.07
C ARG A 90 -5.13 -3.18 11.93
N THR A 91 -4.05 -2.39 11.83
CA THR A 91 -3.69 -1.68 10.61
C THR A 91 -2.49 -2.39 9.98
N ASP A 92 -2.44 -2.44 8.66
CA ASP A 92 -1.34 -3.13 7.98
C ASP A 92 0.01 -2.48 8.31
N TYR A 93 0.06 -1.15 8.38
CA TYR A 93 1.26 -0.44 8.84
C TYR A 93 0.89 0.78 9.68
N LEU A 94 1.60 0.95 10.79
CA LEU A 94 1.72 2.19 11.52
C LEU A 94 3.14 2.70 11.35
N VAL A 95 3.29 3.92 10.87
CA VAL A 95 4.59 4.48 10.50
C VAL A 95 4.80 5.80 11.22
N LEU A 96 5.96 5.95 11.88
CA LEU A 96 6.38 7.18 12.53
C LEU A 96 7.36 7.95 11.65
N SER A 97 7.14 9.25 11.50
CA SER A 97 8.06 10.14 10.82
C SER A 97 8.03 11.51 11.48
N GLY A 98 9.10 11.82 12.24
CA GLY A 98 9.16 13.00 13.10
C GLY A 98 8.04 13.02 14.14
N ASN A 99 7.16 14.01 14.04
CA ASN A 99 6.00 14.15 14.94
C ASN A 99 4.69 13.71 14.29
N GLN A 100 4.75 12.89 13.22
CA GLN A 100 3.61 12.41 12.47
C GLN A 100 3.49 10.89 12.54
N VAL A 101 2.25 10.42 12.58
CA VAL A 101 1.90 9.01 12.36
C VAL A 101 1.17 8.88 11.04
N TYR A 102 1.53 7.87 10.25
CA TYR A 102 0.77 7.43 9.11
C TYR A 102 0.19 6.05 9.41
N LEU A 103 -1.13 5.94 9.37
CA LEU A 103 -1.86 4.67 9.40
C LEU A 103 -2.13 4.27 7.96
N ILE A 104 -1.56 3.15 7.54
CA ILE A 104 -1.65 2.69 6.16
C ILE A 104 -2.39 1.38 6.12
N GLU A 105 -3.46 1.33 5.35
CA GLU A 105 -4.19 0.11 5.00
C GLU A 105 -3.85 -0.24 3.54
N LEU A 106 -3.27 -1.42 3.35
CA LEU A 106 -2.84 -1.91 2.05
C LEU A 106 -3.89 -2.84 1.45
N LYS A 107 -4.15 -2.70 0.18
CA LYS A 107 -4.91 -3.68 -0.60
C LYS A 107 -4.20 -4.01 -1.91
N HIS A 108 -4.39 -5.23 -2.35
CA HIS A 108 -3.88 -5.73 -3.61
C HIS A 108 -5.02 -6.14 -4.53
N SER A 109 -4.92 -5.77 -5.78
CA SER A 109 -5.88 -6.17 -6.82
C SER A 109 -5.18 -6.29 -8.17
N TRP A 110 -5.87 -6.83 -9.15
CA TRP A 110 -5.37 -7.02 -10.49
C TRP A 110 -6.19 -6.24 -11.50
N LEU A 111 -5.53 -5.71 -12.54
CA LEU A 111 -6.20 -5.03 -13.64
C LEU A 111 -5.69 -5.55 -14.98
N SER A 112 -6.60 -5.98 -15.85
CA SER A 112 -6.23 -6.34 -17.21
C SER A 112 -5.82 -5.10 -18.00
N TYR A 113 -4.63 -5.15 -18.60
CA TYR A 113 -4.12 -4.09 -19.47
C TYR A 113 -5.07 -3.79 -20.65
N ASN A 114 -5.67 -4.84 -21.21
CA ASN A 114 -6.55 -4.71 -22.36
C ASN A 114 -7.89 -4.07 -22.02
N SER A 115 -8.48 -4.41 -20.88
CA SER A 115 -9.79 -3.85 -20.49
C SER A 115 -9.68 -2.44 -19.94
N ARG A 116 -8.58 -2.13 -19.23
CA ARG A 116 -8.34 -0.86 -18.49
C ARG A 116 -9.49 -0.44 -17.57
N LYS A 117 -10.38 -1.39 -17.23
CA LYS A 117 -11.57 -1.13 -16.41
C LYS A 117 -11.34 -1.59 -14.98
N ILE A 118 -11.52 -0.68 -14.04
CA ILE A 118 -11.55 -1.02 -12.61
C ILE A 118 -12.76 -1.92 -12.36
N THR A 119 -12.52 -3.11 -11.83
CA THR A 119 -13.59 -4.08 -11.56
C THR A 119 -14.34 -3.72 -10.28
N LYS A 120 -15.56 -4.28 -10.13
CA LYS A 120 -16.32 -4.17 -8.87
C LYS A 120 -15.53 -4.75 -7.68
N ALA A 121 -14.79 -5.84 -7.89
CA ALA A 121 -13.95 -6.44 -6.86
C ALA A 121 -12.83 -5.49 -6.41
N THR A 122 -12.14 -4.83 -7.35
CA THR A 122 -11.12 -3.81 -7.05
C THR A 122 -11.72 -2.65 -6.28
N THR A 123 -12.87 -2.12 -6.72
CA THR A 123 -13.57 -1.04 -6.01
C THR A 123 -14.02 -1.48 -4.61
N GLY A 124 -14.49 -2.72 -4.47
CA GLY A 124 -14.89 -3.29 -3.17
C GLY A 124 -13.71 -3.32 -2.19
N LYS A 125 -12.55 -3.82 -2.60
CA LYS A 125 -11.33 -3.83 -1.77
C LYS A 125 -10.91 -2.41 -1.36
N TRP A 126 -10.98 -1.46 -2.29
CA TRP A 126 -10.69 -0.05 -2.01
C TRP A 126 -11.61 0.55 -0.96
N ASN A 127 -12.92 0.32 -1.09
CA ASN A 127 -13.90 0.79 -0.13
C ASN A 127 -13.71 0.15 1.25
N THR A 128 -13.29 -1.12 1.30
CA THR A 128 -12.94 -1.80 2.56
C THR A 128 -11.75 -1.12 3.23
N ALA A 129 -10.67 -0.82 2.50
CA ALA A 129 -9.52 -0.11 3.08
C ALA A 129 -9.91 1.25 3.67
N ILE A 130 -10.73 2.01 2.95
CA ILE A 130 -11.21 3.32 3.44
C ILE A 130 -12.06 3.15 4.70
N LYS A 131 -12.95 2.15 4.72
CA LYS A 131 -13.78 1.86 5.89
C LYS A 131 -12.92 1.48 7.09
N ASP A 132 -12.00 0.53 6.93
CA ASP A 132 -11.13 0.04 8.00
C ASP A 132 -10.31 1.18 8.63
N LEU A 133 -9.83 2.13 7.82
CA LEU A 133 -9.15 3.33 8.32
C LEU A 133 -10.09 4.30 9.02
N ASN A 134 -11.31 4.47 8.54
CA ASN A 134 -12.27 5.36 9.19
C ASN A 134 -12.70 4.86 10.56
N ASP A 135 -12.75 3.54 10.74
CA ASP A 135 -13.12 2.88 11.99
C ASP A 135 -12.01 3.03 13.08
N VAL A 136 -10.78 3.44 12.74
CA VAL A 136 -9.72 3.74 13.72
C VAL A 136 -9.98 5.09 14.37
N THR A 137 -9.99 5.13 15.70
CA THR A 137 -10.12 6.39 16.44
C THR A 137 -8.78 7.12 16.54
N TRP A 138 -8.82 8.46 16.65
CA TRP A 138 -7.62 9.28 16.79
C TRP A 138 -6.92 9.04 18.14
N ASP A 139 -7.70 8.85 19.19
CA ASP A 139 -7.20 8.70 20.57
C ASP A 139 -6.33 7.46 20.72
N ASP A 140 -6.66 6.38 20.00
CA ASP A 140 -5.87 5.15 20.02
C ASP A 140 -4.45 5.36 19.43
N ALA A 141 -4.34 6.15 18.36
CA ALA A 141 -3.05 6.43 17.74
C ALA A 141 -2.20 7.40 18.58
N PHE A 142 -2.83 8.41 19.22
CA PHE A 142 -2.14 9.36 20.09
C PHE A 142 -1.69 8.75 21.43
N SER A 143 -2.47 7.82 21.98
CA SER A 143 -2.13 7.17 23.25
C SER A 143 -0.85 6.34 23.17
N LEU A 144 -0.54 5.79 22.01
CA LEU A 144 0.66 4.98 21.78
C LEU A 144 1.95 5.83 21.73
N PHE A 145 1.86 7.09 21.29
CA PHE A 145 3.02 7.94 21.02
C PHE A 145 2.76 9.39 21.44
N PRO A 146 3.07 9.76 22.70
CA PRO A 146 2.75 11.10 23.25
C PRO A 146 3.40 12.28 22.51
N ALA A 147 4.51 12.05 21.78
CA ALA A 147 5.20 13.09 21.01
C ALA A 147 4.52 13.41 19.66
N ILE A 148 3.55 12.63 19.25
CA ILE A 148 2.87 12.79 17.98
C ILE A 148 1.91 13.98 18.02
N LYS A 149 1.96 14.79 16.96
CA LYS A 149 1.08 15.96 16.76
C LYS A 149 0.05 15.76 15.68
N THR A 150 0.31 14.84 14.76
CA THR A 150 -0.54 14.63 13.58
C THR A 150 -0.64 13.14 13.24
N VAL A 151 -1.84 12.72 12.87
CA VAL A 151 -2.10 11.38 12.32
C VAL A 151 -2.69 11.54 10.93
N SER A 152 -2.15 10.80 9.96
CA SER A 152 -2.67 10.71 8.60
C SER A 152 -3.09 9.29 8.30
N LYS A 153 -4.28 9.11 7.75
CA LYS A 153 -4.82 7.82 7.32
C LYS A 153 -4.64 7.67 5.82
N ILE A 154 -4.02 6.60 5.38
CA ILE A 154 -3.67 6.36 3.97
C ILE A 154 -4.22 4.99 3.55
N ALA A 155 -5.23 4.97 2.68
CA ALA A 155 -5.58 3.77 1.94
C ALA A 155 -4.63 3.65 0.74
N LEU A 156 -3.93 2.53 0.65
CA LEU A 156 -2.99 2.24 -0.41
C LEU A 156 -3.44 1.00 -1.17
N MET A 157 -3.46 1.07 -2.50
CA MET A 157 -3.76 -0.09 -3.32
C MET A 157 -2.68 -0.30 -4.36
N VAL A 158 -2.11 -1.50 -4.38
CA VAL A 158 -1.21 -1.97 -5.44
C VAL A 158 -2.04 -2.72 -6.47
N VAL A 159 -2.00 -2.23 -7.72
CA VAL A 159 -2.78 -2.80 -8.82
C VAL A 159 -1.85 -3.12 -9.99
N PRO A 160 -1.26 -4.32 -10.03
CA PRO A 160 -0.49 -4.76 -11.17
C PRO A 160 -1.35 -4.83 -12.43
N LEU A 161 -0.78 -4.37 -13.53
CA LEU A 161 -1.37 -4.52 -14.86
C LEU A 161 -0.83 -5.82 -15.48
N TYR A 162 -1.73 -6.71 -15.89
CA TYR A 162 -1.36 -7.93 -16.59
C TYR A 162 -1.91 -7.95 -18.01
N ASP A 163 -1.16 -8.55 -18.92
CA ASP A 163 -1.55 -8.74 -20.31
C ASP A 163 -1.74 -10.23 -20.62
N HIS A 164 -2.98 -10.65 -20.81
CA HIS A 164 -3.30 -12.03 -21.17
C HIS A 164 -2.84 -12.44 -22.58
N SER A 165 -2.63 -11.47 -23.48
CA SER A 165 -2.30 -11.78 -24.87
C SER A 165 -0.90 -12.38 -25.04
N LYS A 166 -0.04 -12.25 -24.01
CA LYS A 166 1.33 -12.78 -24.01
C LYS A 166 1.49 -14.11 -23.26
N SER A 167 0.42 -14.66 -22.67
CA SER A 167 0.49 -15.89 -21.88
C SER A 167 0.42 -17.17 -22.73
N SER A 168 0.24 -17.07 -24.07
CA SER A 168 0.15 -18.25 -24.95
C SER A 168 1.47 -18.89 -25.33
N ASP A 169 2.61 -18.24 -25.05
CA ASP A 169 3.93 -18.82 -25.32
C ASP A 169 4.63 -19.25 -24.02
N LYS A 170 4.36 -20.51 -23.62
CA LYS A 170 5.23 -21.36 -22.78
C LYS A 170 5.66 -20.79 -21.41
N LEU A 171 4.72 -20.60 -20.52
CA LEU A 171 4.96 -20.96 -19.13
C LEU A 171 4.46 -22.39 -18.97
N GLU A 172 5.38 -23.36 -19.03
CA GLU A 172 5.10 -24.73 -18.59
C GLU A 172 4.48 -24.67 -17.21
N ASP A 173 3.32 -25.31 -17.12
CA ASP A 173 2.51 -25.46 -15.92
C ASP A 173 3.35 -26.06 -14.77
N LYS A 174 4.03 -25.21 -14.03
CA LYS A 174 4.53 -25.57 -12.71
C LYS A 174 3.37 -25.40 -11.76
N SER A 175 2.52 -26.41 -11.71
CA SER A 175 1.55 -26.62 -10.65
C SER A 175 2.30 -26.58 -9.31
N TYR A 176 2.29 -25.42 -8.66
CA TYR A 176 2.69 -25.35 -7.25
C TYR A 176 1.58 -26.01 -6.45
N ASP A 177 1.90 -27.22 -6.02
CA ASP A 177 1.09 -27.98 -5.08
C ASP A 177 0.88 -27.14 -3.82
N ARG A 178 -0.40 -26.83 -3.51
CA ARG A 178 -0.81 -25.93 -2.42
C ARG A 178 -0.78 -26.58 -1.05
N ASP A 179 -0.36 -27.84 -0.96
CA ASP A 179 -0.59 -28.66 0.24
C ASP A 179 0.67 -28.95 1.07
N THR A 180 1.74 -28.16 0.92
CA THR A 180 2.92 -28.39 1.76
C THR A 180 3.46 -27.06 2.32
N ILE A 181 2.76 -26.53 3.32
CA ILE A 181 3.35 -25.82 4.49
C ILE A 181 2.34 -25.88 5.63
#